data_9d3d775f77cc58d09dc8d8ba6d43bb28
#
_entry.id   9d3d775f77cc58d09dc8d8ba6d43bb28
#
_cell.length_a   1.000
_cell.length_b   1.000
_cell.length_c   1.000
_cell.angle_alpha   90.00
_cell.angle_beta   90.00
_cell.angle_gamma   90.00
#
_symmetry.space_group_name_H-M   'P 1'
#
loop_
_entity.id
_entity.type
_entity.pdbx_description
1 polymer ?
#
loop_
_entity_poly.entity_id
_entity_poly.type
_entity_poly.pdbx_seq_one_letter_code
_entity_poly.pdbx_strand_id
1 'polypeptide(L)' 'MIDYCEPYLKIQKLVKEYHYATLKQNFEKATKIAHELADETIRLEIASIKQLKNQWINQ' A
#
# COMPACT_ATOMS: atom_id res chain seq x y z
N MET A 1 13.59 -11.23 -8.51
CA MET A 1 12.78 -11.42 -7.32
C MET A 1 11.86 -10.22 -7.12
N ILE A 2 10.57 -10.45 -6.94
CA ILE A 2 9.61 -9.36 -6.76
C ILE A 2 9.51 -9.03 -5.27
N ASP A 3 9.88 -7.80 -4.94
CA ASP A 3 9.90 -7.35 -3.55
C ASP A 3 8.59 -6.62 -3.22
N TYR A 4 7.77 -7.24 -2.40
CA TYR A 4 6.53 -6.63 -1.92
C TYR A 4 6.71 -5.94 -0.57
N CYS A 5 7.87 -6.07 0.05
CA CYS A 5 8.09 -5.56 1.41
C CYS A 5 8.02 -4.04 1.48
N GLU A 6 8.56 -3.35 0.49
CA GLU A 6 8.58 -1.90 0.48
C GLU A 6 7.17 -1.29 0.50
N PRO A 7 6.25 -1.66 -0.43
CA PRO A 7 4.88 -1.15 -0.35
C PRO A 7 4.14 -1.64 0.89
N TYR A 8 4.42 -2.85 1.36
CA TYR A 8 3.81 -3.37 2.57
C TYR A 8 4.14 -2.51 3.79
N LEU A 9 5.42 -2.17 3.97
CA LEU A 9 5.84 -1.36 5.10
C LEU A 9 5.30 0.06 5.01
N LYS A 10 5.25 0.64 3.82
CA LYS A 10 4.67 1.96 3.62
C LYS A 10 3.18 1.98 3.95
N ILE A 11 2.46 0.94 3.55
CA ILE A 11 1.03 0.85 3.86
C ILE A 11 0.81 0.82 5.37
N GLN A 12 1.61 0.04 6.10
CA GLN A 12 1.49 0.00 7.56
C GLN A 12 1.72 1.36 8.19
N LYS A 13 2.74 2.07 7.74
CA LYS A 13 3.05 3.41 8.24
C LYS A 13 1.92 4.39 7.92
N LEU A 14 1.43 4.37 6.68
CA LEU A 14 0.37 5.28 6.26
C LEU A 14 -0.94 5.01 6.98
N VAL A 15 -1.25 3.76 7.28
CA VAL A 15 -2.45 3.42 8.04
C VAL A 15 -2.40 4.06 9.42
N LYS A 16 -1.25 3.99 10.10
CA LYS A 16 -1.08 4.62 11.41
C LYS A 16 -1.20 6.13 11.32
N GLU A 17 -0.57 6.74 10.32
CA GLU A 17 -0.65 8.19 10.11
C GLU A 17 -2.07 8.64 9.82
N TYR A 18 -2.81 7.87 9.02
CA TYR A 18 -4.22 8.15 8.73
C TYR A 18 -5.04 8.14 10.01
N HIS A 19 -4.84 7.14 10.85
CA HIS A 19 -5.56 7.01 12.10
C HIS A 19 -5.32 8.23 12.99
N TYR A 20 -4.05 8.65 13.12
CA TYR A 20 -3.71 9.83 13.91
C TYR A 20 -4.33 11.10 13.36
N ALA A 21 -4.27 11.28 12.05
CA ALA A 21 -4.86 12.45 11.40
C ALA A 21 -6.37 12.51 11.63
N THR A 22 -7.04 11.36 11.56
CA THR A 22 -8.48 11.29 11.81
C THR A 22 -8.83 11.58 13.25
N LEU A 23 -8.04 11.07 14.21
CA LEU A 23 -8.25 11.35 15.62
C LEU A 23 -8.13 12.83 15.93
N LYS A 24 -7.21 13.53 15.26
CA LYS A 24 -7.02 14.96 15.43
C LYS A 24 -7.98 15.78 14.58
N GLN A 25 -8.89 15.14 13.87
CA GLN A 25 -9.86 15.78 12.97
C GLN A 25 -9.19 16.58 11.85
N ASN A 26 -7.97 16.20 11.49
CA ASN A 26 -7.26 16.82 10.36
C ASN A 26 -7.60 16.05 9.08
N PHE A 27 -8.79 16.31 8.56
CA PHE A 27 -9.32 15.54 7.43
C PHE A 27 -8.62 15.84 6.13
N GLU A 28 -8.05 17.03 5.99
CA GLU A 28 -7.27 17.39 4.82
C GLU A 28 -6.02 16.51 4.72
N LYS A 29 -5.29 16.38 5.83
CA LYS A 29 -4.12 15.52 5.88
C LYS A 29 -4.51 14.06 5.71
N ALA A 30 -5.61 13.63 6.35
CA ALA A 30 -6.10 12.27 6.23
C ALA A 30 -6.42 11.92 4.77
N THR A 31 -7.00 12.85 4.02
CA THR A 31 -7.32 12.64 2.61
C THR A 31 -6.05 12.46 1.78
N LYS A 32 -5.02 13.24 2.05
CA LYS A 32 -3.73 13.08 1.36
C LYS A 32 -3.11 11.72 1.65
N ILE A 33 -3.15 11.31 2.90
CA ILE A 33 -2.60 10.00 3.30
C ILE A 33 -3.39 8.87 2.64
N ALA A 34 -4.71 8.98 2.58
CA ALA A 34 -5.55 7.99 1.92
C ALA A 34 -5.19 7.86 0.43
N HIS A 35 -4.88 8.98 -0.22
CA HIS A 35 -4.47 8.97 -1.62
C HIS A 35 -3.13 8.24 -1.80
N GLU A 36 -2.17 8.48 -0.92
CA GLU A 36 -0.90 7.76 -0.95
C GLU A 36 -1.09 6.27 -0.68
N LEU A 37 -2.02 5.94 0.22
CA LEU A 37 -2.36 4.55 0.49
C LEU A 37 -2.88 3.84 -0.76
N ALA A 38 -3.72 4.52 -1.53
CA ALA A 38 -4.25 3.96 -2.76
C ALA A 38 -3.13 3.64 -3.75
N ASP A 39 -2.16 4.54 -3.89
CA ASP A 39 -1.01 4.33 -4.77
C ASP A 39 -0.18 3.12 -4.33
N GLU A 40 0.09 2.99 -3.04
CA GLU A 40 0.88 1.88 -2.54
C GLU A 40 0.12 0.55 -2.65
N THR A 41 -1.20 0.60 -2.52
CA THR A 41 -2.04 -0.59 -2.69
C THR A 41 -1.99 -1.09 -4.13
N ILE A 42 -1.98 -0.18 -5.10
CA ILE A 42 -1.85 -0.53 -6.51
C ILE A 42 -0.50 -1.21 -6.77
N ARG A 43 0.57 -0.70 -6.18
CA ARG A 43 1.90 -1.31 -6.31
C ARG A 43 1.92 -2.73 -5.74
N LEU A 44 1.25 -2.93 -4.61
CA LEU A 44 1.14 -4.25 -4.00
C LEU A 44 0.35 -5.20 -4.90
N GLU A 45 -0.71 -4.71 -5.52
CA GLU A 45 -1.51 -5.48 -6.47
C GLU A 45 -0.67 -5.91 -7.66
N ILE A 46 0.11 -5.00 -8.23
CA ILE A 46 0.99 -5.30 -9.35
C ILE A 46 2.01 -6.39 -8.98
N ALA A 47 2.60 -6.29 -7.80
CA ALA A 47 3.54 -7.29 -7.32
C ALA A 47 2.88 -8.66 -7.18
N SER A 48 1.65 -8.69 -6.68
CA SER A 48 0.89 -9.94 -6.53
C SER A 48 0.58 -10.57 -7.88
N ILE A 49 0.20 -9.76 -8.86
CA ILE A 49 -0.09 -10.24 -10.22
C ILE A 49 1.17 -10.85 -10.85
N LYS A 50 2.31 -10.19 -10.66
CA LYS A 50 3.57 -10.71 -11.21
C LYS A 50 3.96 -12.04 -10.57
N GLN A 51 3.76 -12.18 -9.26
CA GLN A 51 4.02 -13.45 -8.58
C GLN A 51 3.11 -14.55 -9.08
N LEU A 52 1.85 -14.24 -9.29
CA LEU A 52 0.88 -15.20 -9.82
C LEU A 52 1.28 -15.68 -11.21
N LYS A 53 1.68 -14.77 -12.08
CA LYS A 53 2.14 -15.13 -13.44
C LYS A 53 3.39 -16.00 -13.41
N ASN A 54 4.34 -15.69 -12.54
CA ASN A 54 5.55 -16.48 -12.39
C ASN A 54 5.22 -17.91 -11.94
N GLN A 55 4.26 -18.04 -11.04
CA GLN A 55 3.84 -19.35 -10.57
C GLN A 55 3.23 -20.18 -11.70
N TRP A 56 2.45 -19.54 -12.58
CA TRP A 56 1.83 -20.21 -13.72
C TRP A 56 2.86 -20.66 -14.75
N ILE A 57 3.88 -19.82 -14.98
CA ILE A 57 4.92 -20.12 -15.98
C ILE A 57 5.81 -21.28 -15.51
N ASN A 58 6.02 -21.40 -14.21
CA ASN A 58 6.91 -22.41 -13.63
C ASN A 58 6.22 -23.75 -13.42
N GLN A 59 4.96 -23.85 -13.74
CA GLN A 59 4.25 -25.12 -13.77
C GLN A 59 4.39 -25.75 -15.18
#